data_a33152fa69b8a59b005ac61d53b5688b
#
_entry.id   a33152fa69b8a59b005ac61d53b5688b
#
_cell.length_a   1.000
_cell.length_b   1.000
_cell.length_c   1.000
_cell.angle_alpha   90.00
_cell.angle_beta   90.00
_cell.angle_gamma   90.00
#
_symmetry.space_group_name_H-M   'P 1'
#
loop_
_entity.id
_entity.type
_entity.pdbx_description
1 polymer ?
#
loop_
_entity_poly.entity_id
_entity_poly.type
_entity_poly.pdbx_seq_one_letter_code
_entity_poly.pdbx_strand_id
1 'polypeptide(L)'
;MKSYDPAAGVVVLKFKDGDWNVLFLKTREGKYDLTKGIIDKNESCISAAIRETYEEAGIDDLDFQFGKNPVETDRCTMYVAVTTQEPEIKANPMTGYYEHTGYAWLPM
;
A
#
# COMPACT_ATOMS: atom_id res chain seq x y z
N MET A 1 -1.16 -21.02 20.53
CA MET A 1 -0.41 -19.93 19.91
C MET A 1 -1.11 -19.43 18.65
N LYS A 2 -1.23 -18.17 18.53
CA LYS A 2 -1.83 -17.60 17.35
C LYS A 2 -0.77 -17.28 16.31
N SER A 3 -0.96 -17.73 15.08
CA SER A 3 -0.09 -17.35 13.98
C SER A 3 -0.77 -16.29 13.14
N TYR A 4 0.02 -15.40 12.59
CA TYR A 4 -0.45 -14.37 11.68
C TYR A 4 0.21 -14.61 10.33
N ASP A 5 -0.56 -14.45 9.28
CA ASP A 5 0.01 -14.41 7.96
C ASP A 5 0.79 -13.10 7.83
N PRO A 6 2.05 -13.16 7.45
CA PRO A 6 2.83 -11.92 7.29
C PRO A 6 2.27 -11.08 6.15
N ALA A 7 2.37 -9.77 6.33
CA ALA A 7 1.90 -8.82 5.34
C ALA A 7 2.99 -7.82 4.99
N ALA A 8 2.89 -7.24 3.82
CA ALA A 8 3.79 -6.19 3.38
C ALA A 8 3.02 -5.13 2.61
N GLY A 9 3.52 -3.91 2.63
CA GLY A 9 2.88 -2.82 1.93
C GLY A 9 3.80 -1.64 1.72
N VAL A 10 3.23 -0.57 1.19
CA VAL A 10 3.97 0.64 0.87
C VAL A 10 3.26 1.85 1.47
N VAL A 11 4.04 2.69 2.15
CA VAL A 11 3.62 4.05 2.46
C VAL A 11 3.90 4.87 1.22
N VAL A 12 2.86 5.18 0.47
CA VAL A 12 3.00 5.88 -0.82
C VAL A 12 2.94 7.37 -0.59
N LEU A 13 4.00 8.06 -1.00
CA LEU A 13 4.13 9.49 -0.82
C LEU A 13 4.03 10.22 -2.15
N LYS A 14 3.45 11.41 -2.10
CA LYS A 14 3.40 12.30 -3.25
C LYS A 14 3.67 13.71 -2.79
N PHE A 15 4.58 14.40 -3.48
CA PHE A 15 4.83 15.79 -3.20
C PHE A 15 3.85 16.63 -4.03
N LYS A 16 3.02 17.40 -3.36
CA LYS A 16 1.97 18.15 -4.02
C LYS A 16 1.72 19.45 -3.27
N ASP A 17 1.62 20.55 -4.01
CA ASP A 17 1.32 21.87 -3.46
C ASP A 17 2.29 22.27 -2.33
N GLY A 18 3.57 21.92 -2.51
CA GLY A 18 4.61 22.29 -1.56
C GLY A 18 4.72 21.39 -0.34
N ASP A 19 3.94 20.33 -0.26
CA ASP A 19 3.93 19.42 0.89
C ASP A 19 3.95 17.97 0.48
N TRP A 20 4.47 17.14 1.37
CA TRP A 20 4.38 15.69 1.24
C TRP A 20 3.01 15.22 1.72
N ASN A 21 2.42 14.33 0.94
CA ASN A 21 1.15 13.72 1.26
C ASN A 21 1.29 12.20 1.25
N VAL A 22 0.48 11.54 2.07
CA VAL A 22 0.46 10.08 2.18
C VAL A 22 -0.85 9.58 1.59
N LEU A 23 -0.77 8.52 0.81
CA LEU A 23 -1.95 7.88 0.25
C LEU A 23 -2.61 6.99 1.30
N PHE A 24 -3.90 7.20 1.48
CA PHE A 24 -4.75 6.30 2.27
C PHE A 24 -5.89 5.81 1.42
N LEU A 25 -6.21 4.53 1.55
CA LEU A 25 -7.35 3.94 0.89
C LEU A 25 -8.52 3.90 1.88
N LYS A 26 -9.70 4.22 1.40
CA LYS A 26 -10.88 4.25 2.25
C LYS A 26 -11.57 2.91 2.23
N THR A 27 -11.75 2.32 3.41
CA THR A 27 -12.44 1.03 3.55
C THR A 27 -13.95 1.22 3.48
N ARG A 28 -14.67 0.10 3.34
CA ARG A 28 -16.14 0.15 3.31
C ARG A 28 -16.73 0.66 4.61
N GLU A 29 -16.01 0.48 5.73
CA GLU A 29 -16.44 0.97 7.04
C GLU A 29 -16.10 2.45 7.24
N GLY A 30 -15.50 3.09 6.24
CA GLY A 30 -15.14 4.50 6.33
C GLY A 30 -13.82 4.77 7.04
N LYS A 31 -13.03 3.75 7.29
CA LYS A 31 -11.68 3.89 7.85
C LYS A 31 -10.66 4.10 6.74
N TYR A 32 -9.49 4.58 7.12
CA TYR A 32 -8.38 4.76 6.19
C TYR A 32 -7.32 3.71 6.43
N ASP A 33 -6.72 3.23 5.35
CA ASP A 33 -5.75 2.16 5.40
C ASP A 33 -4.63 2.44 4.38
N LEU A 34 -3.44 1.89 4.66
CA LEU A 34 -2.33 1.94 3.71
C LEU A 34 -2.44 0.76 2.73
N THR A 35 -1.73 0.86 1.60
CA THR A 35 -1.68 -0.27 0.67
C THR A 35 -0.85 -1.38 1.29
N LYS A 36 -1.43 -2.54 1.49
CA LYS A 36 -0.75 -3.69 2.08
C LYS A 36 -1.58 -4.94 1.88
N GLY A 37 -0.94 -6.07 2.02
CA GLY A 37 -1.64 -7.35 1.97
C GLY A 37 -0.71 -8.51 2.30
N ILE A 38 -1.27 -9.69 2.27
CA ILE A 38 -0.60 -10.92 2.67
C ILE A 38 0.51 -11.27 1.68
N ILE A 39 1.65 -11.66 2.21
CA ILE A 39 2.78 -12.13 1.41
C ILE A 39 2.49 -13.55 0.95
N ASP A 40 2.57 -13.77 -0.36
CA ASP A 40 2.35 -15.10 -0.92
C ASP A 40 3.56 -15.99 -0.66
N LYS A 41 3.32 -17.28 -0.72
CA LYS A 41 4.37 -18.27 -0.53
C LYS A 41 5.49 -18.03 -1.56
N ASN A 42 6.72 -18.03 -1.07
CA ASN A 42 7.93 -17.82 -1.88
C ASN A 42 8.07 -16.42 -2.46
N GLU A 43 7.29 -15.48 -1.96
CA GLU A 43 7.37 -14.08 -2.38
C GLU A 43 8.20 -13.30 -1.37
N SER A 44 9.05 -12.38 -1.84
CA SER A 44 9.76 -11.49 -0.93
C SER A 44 8.83 -10.42 -0.39
N CYS A 45 9.21 -9.84 0.75
CA CYS A 45 8.42 -8.76 1.34
C CYS A 45 8.23 -7.60 0.38
N ILE A 46 9.31 -7.16 -0.29
CA ILE A 46 9.19 -6.02 -1.18
C ILE A 46 8.37 -6.33 -2.43
N SER A 47 8.48 -7.56 -2.96
CA SER A 47 7.65 -7.96 -4.10
C SER A 47 6.18 -7.97 -3.72
N ALA A 48 5.87 -8.48 -2.53
CA ALA A 48 4.49 -8.47 -2.03
C ALA A 48 3.98 -7.06 -1.85
N ALA A 49 4.81 -6.17 -1.29
CA ALA A 49 4.42 -4.78 -1.08
C ALA A 49 4.09 -4.09 -2.40
N ILE A 50 4.93 -4.29 -3.41
CA ILE A 50 4.71 -3.71 -4.74
C ILE A 50 3.45 -4.28 -5.38
N ARG A 51 3.28 -5.59 -5.29
CA ARG A 51 2.11 -6.27 -5.86
C ARG A 51 0.80 -5.77 -5.23
N GLU A 52 0.77 -5.72 -3.90
CA GLU A 52 -0.43 -5.30 -3.18
C GLU A 52 -0.78 -3.84 -3.49
N THR A 53 0.23 -2.98 -3.61
CA THR A 53 0.00 -1.58 -3.95
C THR A 53 -0.63 -1.45 -5.33
N TYR A 54 -0.17 -2.26 -6.29
CA TYR A 54 -0.76 -2.27 -7.61
C TYR A 54 -2.18 -2.85 -7.60
N GLU A 55 -2.37 -3.95 -6.88
CA GLU A 55 -3.70 -4.60 -6.82
C GLU A 55 -4.75 -3.71 -6.18
N GLU A 56 -4.38 -2.96 -5.15
CA GLU A 56 -5.35 -2.16 -4.40
C GLU A 56 -5.53 -0.75 -4.96
N ALA A 57 -4.46 -0.14 -5.45
CA ALA A 57 -4.47 1.27 -5.85
C ALA A 57 -4.09 1.52 -7.30
N GLY A 58 -3.71 0.49 -8.05
CA GLY A 58 -3.33 0.65 -9.44
C GLY A 58 -2.03 1.40 -9.65
N ILE A 59 -1.23 1.59 -8.61
CA ILE A 59 0.02 2.34 -8.70
C ILE A 59 1.17 1.37 -8.92
N ASP A 60 1.91 1.58 -10.00
CA ASP A 60 3.12 0.81 -10.32
C ASP A 60 4.35 1.72 -10.48
N ASP A 61 4.17 3.02 -10.49
CA ASP A 61 5.26 3.99 -10.54
C ASP A 61 5.70 4.28 -9.10
N LEU A 62 6.56 3.42 -8.56
CA LEU A 62 7.04 3.54 -7.19
C LEU A 62 8.54 3.82 -7.21
N ASP A 63 8.92 4.99 -6.71
CA ASP A 63 10.31 5.40 -6.62
C ASP A 63 10.76 5.30 -5.16
N PHE A 64 11.66 4.36 -4.90
CA PHE A 64 12.19 4.11 -3.55
C PHE A 64 13.38 5.02 -3.26
N GLN A 65 13.22 6.31 -3.50
CA GLN A 65 14.31 7.28 -3.38
C GLN A 65 14.86 7.44 -1.96
N PHE A 66 14.10 7.00 -0.97
CA PHE A 66 14.55 7.03 0.43
C PHE A 66 15.15 5.69 0.85
N GLY A 67 15.35 4.77 -0.09
CA GLY A 67 15.91 3.46 0.18
C GLY A 67 14.83 2.41 0.33
N LYS A 68 15.27 1.16 0.46
CA LYS A 68 14.37 0.01 0.58
C LYS A 68 14.46 -0.64 1.95
N ASN A 69 14.82 0.13 2.97
CA ASN A 69 14.83 -0.35 4.35
C ASN A 69 13.43 -0.22 4.92
N PRO A 70 12.79 -1.35 5.28
CA PRO A 70 11.41 -1.29 5.73
C PRO A 70 11.27 -0.84 7.17
N VAL A 71 10.09 -0.38 7.49
CA VAL A 71 9.63 -0.23 8.86
C VAL A 71 8.81 -1.46 9.18
N GLU A 72 9.19 -2.19 10.20
CA GLU A 72 8.52 -3.42 10.57
C GLU A 72 7.67 -3.22 11.81
N THR A 73 6.46 -3.73 11.73
CA THR A 73 5.55 -3.82 12.87
C THR A 73 5.34 -5.30 13.18
N ASP A 74 4.48 -5.61 14.13
CA ASP A 74 4.26 -6.99 14.57
C ASP A 74 3.91 -7.94 13.42
N ARG A 75 3.20 -7.47 12.40
CA ARG A 75 2.68 -8.33 11.34
C ARG A 75 2.91 -7.78 9.95
N CYS A 76 3.49 -6.58 9.85
CA CYS A 76 3.53 -5.92 8.55
C CYS A 76 4.87 -5.25 8.32
N THR A 77 5.41 -5.47 7.15
CA THR A 77 6.66 -4.85 6.69
C THR A 77 6.28 -3.75 5.70
N MET A 78 6.56 -2.50 6.06
CA MET A 78 6.16 -1.35 5.23
C MET A 78 7.39 -0.69 4.61
N TYR A 79 7.31 -0.45 3.32
CA TYR A 79 8.32 0.30 2.57
C TYR A 79 7.78 1.69 2.27
N VAL A 80 8.68 2.63 2.00
CA VAL A 80 8.30 4.01 1.66
C VAL A 80 8.69 4.28 0.22
N ALA A 81 7.75 4.73 -0.60
CA ALA A 81 8.03 5.05 -1.99
C ALA A 81 7.27 6.30 -2.41
N VAL A 82 7.81 6.98 -3.40
CA VAL A 82 7.24 8.21 -3.95
C VAL A 82 6.61 7.89 -5.30
N THR A 83 5.48 8.50 -5.58
CA THR A 83 4.84 8.37 -6.89
C THR A 83 4.38 9.72 -7.40
N THR A 84 4.25 9.83 -8.72
CA THR A 84 3.54 10.95 -9.36
C THR A 84 2.20 10.50 -9.90
N GLN A 85 1.89 9.23 -9.73
CA GLN A 85 0.70 8.61 -10.29
C GLN A 85 -0.51 8.82 -9.38
N GLU A 86 -1.69 8.95 -9.98
CA GLU A 86 -2.93 8.96 -9.21
C GLU A 86 -3.46 7.55 -9.05
N PRO A 87 -4.04 7.22 -7.90
CA PRO A 87 -4.58 5.88 -7.68
C PRO A 87 -5.79 5.59 -8.56
N GLU A 88 -5.95 4.32 -8.87
CA GLU A 88 -7.16 3.78 -9.44
C GLU A 88 -7.56 2.60 -8.57
N ILE A 89 -8.67 2.74 -7.86
CA ILE A 89 -9.12 1.68 -6.95
C ILE A 89 -9.57 0.49 -7.77
N LYS A 90 -9.05 -0.69 -7.43
CA LYS A 90 -9.27 -1.91 -8.19
C LYS A 90 -9.98 -2.95 -7.34
N ALA A 91 -10.76 -3.81 -8.00
CA ALA A 91 -11.37 -4.95 -7.34
C ALA A 91 -10.31 -5.98 -7.01
N ASN A 92 -10.52 -6.71 -5.92
CA ASN A 92 -9.66 -7.83 -5.57
C ASN A 92 -9.71 -8.85 -6.71
N PRO A 93 -8.55 -9.23 -7.30
CA PRO A 93 -8.57 -10.12 -8.46
C PRO A 93 -9.09 -11.52 -8.17
N MET A 94 -9.04 -11.95 -6.89
CA MET A 94 -9.50 -13.28 -6.52
C MET A 94 -11.01 -13.34 -6.31
N THR A 95 -11.61 -12.27 -5.83
CA THR A 95 -13.02 -12.26 -5.45
C THR A 95 -13.90 -11.38 -6.33
N GLY A 96 -13.31 -10.44 -7.05
CA GLY A 96 -14.04 -9.44 -7.82
C GLY A 96 -14.67 -8.34 -6.98
N TYR A 97 -14.47 -8.37 -5.66
CA TYR A 97 -15.03 -7.35 -4.76
C TYR A 97 -14.04 -6.20 -4.58
N TYR A 98 -14.59 -5.01 -4.41
CA TYR A 98 -13.82 -3.84 -4.05
C TYR A 98 -13.69 -3.79 -2.53
N GLU A 99 -12.45 -3.97 -2.03
CA GLU A 99 -12.17 -3.86 -0.60
C GLU A 99 -12.15 -2.40 -0.16
N HIS A 100 -11.87 -1.50 -1.08
CA HIS A 100 -11.80 -0.08 -0.81
C HIS A 100 -12.77 0.68 -1.72
N THR A 101 -13.32 1.78 -1.21
CA THR A 101 -14.33 2.56 -1.93
C THR A 101 -13.78 3.87 -2.49
N GLY A 102 -12.55 4.24 -2.14
CA GLY A 102 -11.93 5.46 -2.60
C GLY A 102 -10.58 5.65 -1.96
N TYR A 103 -10.04 6.85 -2.09
CA TYR A 103 -8.74 7.17 -1.53
C TYR A 103 -8.67 8.64 -1.15
N ALA A 104 -7.64 8.98 -0.36
CA ALA A 104 -7.32 10.36 -0.03
C ALA A 104 -5.82 10.51 0.09
N TRP A 105 -5.33 11.67 -0.33
CA TRP A 105 -3.97 12.11 -0.07
C TRP A 105 -4.04 13.02 1.15
N LEU A 106 -3.41 12.62 2.24
CA LEU A 106 -3.45 13.39 3.47
C LEU A 106 -2.06 13.92 3.80
N PRO A 107 -1.96 15.18 4.27
CA PRO A 107 -0.64 15.76 4.62
C PRO A 107 0.02 14.96 5.71
N MET A 108 1.33 14.89 5.63
CA MET A 108 2.13 14.24 6.67
C MET A 108 2.16 15.08 7.93
#